data_9e8b820f615d5447c0a44777c9ec0adf
#
_entry.id   9e8b820f615d5447c0a44777c9ec0adf
#
_cell.length_a   1.000
_cell.length_b   1.000
_cell.length_c   1.000
_cell.angle_alpha   90.00
_cell.angle_beta   90.00
_cell.angle_gamma   90.00
#
_symmetry.space_group_name_H-M   'P 1'
#
loop_
_entity.id
_entity.type
_entity.pdbx_description
1 polymer ?
#
loop_
_entity_poly.entity_id
_entity_poly.type
_entity_poly.pdbx_seq_one_letter_code
_entity_poly.pdbx_strand_id
1 'polypeptide(L)'
;STLFPYTTLFRSLELKTNMVSHLFSTRTGGCSRGIFRAMNLGFNLGDTGENVIENHRRIAEVLGTEIEKVVRPCENHTSNVEVITEDIFRDKMLKGAPTEPFDYGVDGMVTNIPGIAISVFASDCVPIFFLDTEKKAIGICHSGWKGTAKRIGGNTVAKMIETFGSNPSDIICGIGPCICRACYEISADVADVFKDEFGKKSVEILDDKGNGKYQLDLKLTNKIILQEAGIKSENIFVGDVCTCCNSEMLFSHRATDGRRGNNGGFIMLKK
;
A
#
# COMPACT_ATOMS: atom_id res chain seq x y z
N SER A 1 -26.59 -6.61 -14.27
CA SER A 1 -25.29 -6.12 -13.81
C SER A 1 -24.48 -7.30 -13.27
N THR A 2 -23.77 -7.96 -14.15
CA THR A 2 -22.79 -9.01 -13.81
C THR A 2 -21.54 -8.32 -13.31
N LEU A 3 -21.53 -7.96 -12.04
CA LEU A 3 -20.32 -7.66 -11.30
C LEU A 3 -19.42 -8.90 -11.38
N PHE A 4 -18.19 -8.72 -11.85
CA PHE A 4 -17.18 -9.75 -11.99
C PHE A 4 -17.06 -10.53 -10.66
N PRO A 5 -17.30 -11.86 -10.63
CA PRO A 5 -17.33 -12.64 -9.40
C PRO A 5 -15.94 -12.90 -8.80
N TYR A 6 -14.89 -12.24 -9.27
CA TYR A 6 -13.50 -12.64 -9.01
C TYR A 6 -12.62 -11.59 -8.34
N THR A 7 -13.12 -10.41 -8.08
CA THR A 7 -12.42 -9.41 -7.28
C THR A 7 -13.14 -9.23 -5.96
N THR A 8 -12.78 -10.05 -4.98
CA THR A 8 -13.15 -9.74 -3.60
C THR A 8 -12.31 -8.53 -3.21
N LEU A 9 -12.87 -7.37 -3.48
CA LEU A 9 -12.28 -6.09 -3.14
C LEU A 9 -12.50 -5.91 -1.65
N PHE A 10 -11.43 -5.83 -0.87
CA PHE A 10 -11.53 -5.24 0.44
C PHE A 10 -11.85 -3.75 0.25
N ARG A 11 -13.13 -3.41 0.22
CA ARG A 11 -13.60 -2.05 0.49
C ARG A 11 -13.47 -1.78 1.98
N SER A 12 -12.32 -2.15 2.56
CA SER A 12 -12.03 -2.04 3.99
C SER A 12 -11.79 -0.61 4.44
N LEU A 13 -11.74 0.32 3.50
CA LEU A 13 -11.77 1.71 3.77
C LEU A 13 -13.19 2.16 3.45
N GLU A 14 -14.01 2.34 4.47
CA GLU A 14 -15.22 3.16 4.34
C GLU A 14 -14.81 4.64 4.09
N LEU A 15 -14.01 4.86 3.05
CA LEU A 15 -13.96 6.18 2.44
C LEU A 15 -15.35 6.38 1.81
N LYS A 16 -16.32 6.73 2.66
CA LYS A 16 -17.74 6.95 2.30
C LYS A 16 -17.92 8.15 1.38
N THR A 17 -17.06 8.27 0.40
CA THR A 17 -17.08 9.37 -0.54
C THR A 17 -17.11 8.84 -1.96
N ASN A 18 -17.95 9.47 -2.80
CA ASN A 18 -17.95 9.20 -4.23
C ASN A 18 -16.74 9.80 -4.96
N MET A 19 -15.79 10.42 -4.24
CA MET A 19 -14.65 11.14 -4.83
C MET A 19 -13.56 10.22 -5.36
N VAL A 20 -13.40 9.03 -4.78
CA VAL A 20 -12.32 8.11 -5.14
C VAL A 20 -12.83 6.73 -5.56
N SER A 21 -12.08 6.08 -6.44
CA SER A 21 -12.07 4.64 -6.61
C SER A 21 -10.82 4.10 -5.90
N HIS A 22 -10.97 3.11 -5.04
CA HIS A 22 -9.83 2.49 -4.35
C HIS A 22 -10.09 1.01 -4.12
N LEU A 23 -9.03 0.23 -4.04
CA LEU A 23 -9.10 -1.19 -3.75
C LEU A 23 -7.76 -1.72 -3.21
N PHE A 24 -7.82 -2.84 -2.52
CA PHE A 24 -6.71 -3.76 -2.32
C PHE A 24 -7.06 -5.10 -2.95
N SER A 25 -6.19 -5.62 -3.84
CA SER A 25 -6.48 -6.85 -4.59
C SER A 25 -6.39 -8.09 -3.70
N THR A 26 -7.19 -9.11 -4.03
CA THR A 26 -6.94 -10.47 -3.58
C THR A 26 -6.08 -11.21 -4.61
N ARG A 27 -5.67 -12.45 -4.29
CA ARG A 27 -4.96 -13.31 -5.24
C ARG A 27 -5.88 -14.07 -6.20
N THR A 28 -7.19 -13.80 -6.20
CA THR A 28 -8.19 -14.44 -7.07
C THR A 28 -8.51 -13.59 -8.29
N GLY A 29 -9.02 -14.22 -9.36
CA GLY A 29 -9.53 -13.52 -10.56
C GLY A 29 -8.49 -13.13 -11.60
N GLY A 30 -7.22 -13.50 -11.41
CA GLY A 30 -6.16 -13.29 -12.39
C GLY A 30 -5.94 -14.49 -13.32
N CYS A 31 -4.88 -14.40 -14.14
CA CYS A 31 -4.50 -15.41 -15.14
C CYS A 31 -3.20 -16.15 -14.78
N SER A 32 -2.45 -15.70 -13.77
CA SER A 32 -1.20 -16.34 -13.34
C SER A 32 -1.42 -17.75 -12.80
N ARG A 33 -0.37 -18.58 -12.85
CA ARG A 33 -0.43 -20.01 -12.48
C ARG A 33 0.58 -20.35 -11.39
N GLY A 34 0.51 -21.58 -10.88
CA GLY A 34 1.43 -22.10 -9.87
C GLY A 34 1.41 -21.27 -8.58
N ILE A 35 2.57 -20.90 -8.06
CA ILE A 35 2.71 -20.11 -6.83
C ILE A 35 2.14 -18.69 -6.98
N PHE A 36 2.02 -18.19 -8.22
CA PHE A 36 1.48 -16.88 -8.57
C PHE A 36 -0.05 -16.86 -8.77
N ARG A 37 -0.71 -18.02 -8.60
CA ARG A 37 -2.16 -18.15 -8.83
C ARG A 37 -2.95 -17.25 -7.89
N ALA A 38 -3.80 -16.38 -8.45
CA ALA A 38 -4.01 -16.08 -9.88
C ALA A 38 -3.70 -14.62 -10.22
N MET A 39 -3.95 -13.66 -9.30
CA MET A 39 -3.87 -12.21 -9.49
C MET A 39 -2.51 -11.69 -9.01
N ASN A 40 -1.41 -12.24 -9.54
CA ASN A 40 -0.09 -11.68 -9.23
C ASN A 40 0.09 -10.34 -9.94
N LEU A 41 0.43 -9.31 -9.16
CA LEU A 41 0.68 -7.95 -9.65
C LEU A 41 2.17 -7.55 -9.55
N GLY A 42 3.02 -8.47 -9.06
CA GLY A 42 4.45 -8.24 -8.92
C GLY A 42 5.23 -8.67 -10.16
N PHE A 43 5.96 -7.73 -10.77
CA PHE A 43 6.96 -8.04 -11.78
C PHE A 43 8.24 -8.60 -11.12
N ASN A 44 9.08 -9.26 -11.92
CA ASN A 44 10.40 -9.78 -11.50
C ASN A 44 10.36 -10.81 -10.33
N LEU A 45 9.22 -11.49 -10.14
CA LEU A 45 9.07 -12.56 -9.16
C LEU A 45 9.17 -13.96 -9.77
N GLY A 46 9.30 -14.06 -11.11
CA GLY A 46 9.38 -15.31 -11.85
C GLY A 46 8.08 -15.73 -12.56
N ASP A 47 7.05 -14.89 -12.52
CA ASP A 47 5.86 -15.01 -13.37
C ASP A 47 6.14 -14.45 -14.78
N THR A 48 5.31 -14.78 -15.77
CA THR A 48 5.47 -14.19 -17.11
C THR A 48 4.97 -12.75 -17.13
N GLY A 49 5.66 -11.88 -17.88
CA GLY A 49 5.28 -10.47 -18.02
C GLY A 49 3.86 -10.31 -18.56
N GLU A 50 3.46 -11.15 -19.51
CA GLU A 50 2.11 -11.12 -20.11
C GLU A 50 1.02 -11.37 -19.05
N ASN A 51 1.23 -12.34 -18.15
CA ASN A 51 0.27 -12.62 -17.08
C ASN A 51 0.15 -11.42 -16.13
N VAL A 52 1.28 -10.84 -15.74
CA VAL A 52 1.28 -9.68 -14.83
C VAL A 52 0.60 -8.48 -15.47
N ILE A 53 0.87 -8.19 -16.75
CA ILE A 53 0.23 -7.11 -17.52
C ILE A 53 -1.29 -7.34 -17.60
N GLU A 54 -1.71 -8.56 -17.92
CA GLU A 54 -3.14 -8.90 -18.01
C GLU A 54 -3.83 -8.72 -16.63
N ASN A 55 -3.17 -9.12 -15.54
CA ASN A 55 -3.69 -8.91 -14.20
C ASN A 55 -3.83 -7.42 -13.87
N HIS A 56 -2.84 -6.60 -14.24
CA HIS A 56 -2.92 -5.13 -14.09
C HIS A 56 -4.06 -4.52 -14.92
N ARG A 57 -4.30 -5.02 -16.14
CA ARG A 57 -5.41 -4.56 -16.98
C ARG A 57 -6.77 -4.84 -16.32
N ARG A 58 -6.96 -6.02 -15.73
CA ARG A 58 -8.18 -6.37 -14.99
C ARG A 58 -8.39 -5.46 -13.78
N ILE A 59 -7.34 -5.12 -13.07
CA ILE A 59 -7.43 -4.18 -11.95
C ILE A 59 -7.81 -2.78 -12.44
N ALA A 60 -7.19 -2.30 -13.52
CA ALA A 60 -7.52 -0.99 -14.10
C ALA A 60 -8.99 -0.92 -14.54
N GLU A 61 -9.52 -1.96 -15.17
CA GLU A 61 -10.93 -2.06 -15.55
C GLU A 61 -11.87 -1.96 -14.32
N VAL A 62 -11.54 -2.64 -13.22
CA VAL A 62 -12.31 -2.57 -11.96
C VAL A 62 -12.27 -1.19 -11.33
N LEU A 63 -11.14 -0.48 -11.45
CA LEU A 63 -11.00 0.91 -10.99
C LEU A 63 -11.79 1.89 -11.87
N GLY A 64 -12.17 1.50 -13.08
CA GLY A 64 -12.82 2.36 -14.08
C GLY A 64 -11.81 3.24 -14.83
N THR A 65 -10.60 2.71 -15.09
CA THR A 65 -9.54 3.39 -15.82
C THR A 65 -8.82 2.43 -16.77
N GLU A 66 -7.79 2.90 -17.46
CA GLU A 66 -6.94 2.15 -18.37
C GLU A 66 -5.60 1.83 -17.67
N ILE A 67 -4.95 0.73 -18.06
CA ILE A 67 -3.66 0.32 -17.47
C ILE A 67 -2.59 1.40 -17.61
N GLU A 68 -2.62 2.16 -18.68
CA GLU A 68 -1.72 3.28 -18.98
C GLU A 68 -1.84 4.42 -17.97
N LYS A 69 -2.98 4.53 -17.29
CA LYS A 69 -3.25 5.54 -16.25
C LYS A 69 -2.96 5.05 -14.84
N VAL A 70 -2.38 3.88 -14.70
CA VAL A 70 -1.95 3.33 -13.41
C VAL A 70 -0.45 3.60 -13.22
N VAL A 71 -0.12 4.45 -12.25
CA VAL A 71 1.27 4.74 -11.87
C VAL A 71 1.73 3.72 -10.85
N ARG A 72 2.83 3.08 -11.16
CA ARG A 72 3.44 1.99 -10.39
C ARG A 72 4.82 2.40 -9.85
N PRO A 73 5.09 2.32 -8.55
CA PRO A 73 6.41 2.62 -8.01
C PRO A 73 7.38 1.45 -8.20
N CYS A 74 8.66 1.73 -8.11
CA CYS A 74 9.70 0.72 -7.87
C CYS A 74 10.08 0.72 -6.40
N GLU A 75 9.31 -0.01 -5.61
CA GLU A 75 9.45 -0.10 -4.16
C GLU A 75 10.78 -0.75 -3.76
N ASN A 76 11.47 -0.16 -2.80
CA ASN A 76 12.73 -0.67 -2.25
C ASN A 76 12.82 -0.47 -0.73
N HIS A 77 11.68 -0.44 -0.05
CA HIS A 77 11.56 -0.25 1.40
C HIS A 77 12.25 1.04 1.89
N THR A 78 12.07 2.11 1.12
CA THR A 78 12.54 3.45 1.47
C THR A 78 11.48 4.22 2.27
N SER A 79 11.69 5.52 2.43
CA SER A 79 10.67 6.46 2.93
C SER A 79 10.42 7.61 1.95
N ASN A 80 10.81 7.42 0.68
CA ASN A 80 10.67 8.42 -0.36
C ASN A 80 9.22 8.45 -0.87
N VAL A 81 8.70 9.68 -0.97
CA VAL A 81 7.35 9.95 -1.48
C VAL A 81 7.44 10.91 -2.65
N GLU A 82 6.89 10.51 -3.79
CA GLU A 82 6.94 11.26 -5.04
C GLU A 82 5.60 11.96 -5.31
N VAL A 83 5.66 13.13 -5.94
CA VAL A 83 4.48 13.88 -6.40
C VAL A 83 4.23 13.52 -7.86
N ILE A 84 3.09 12.94 -8.16
CA ILE A 84 2.70 12.63 -9.54
C ILE A 84 1.99 13.85 -10.12
N THR A 85 2.73 14.63 -10.93
CA THR A 85 2.23 15.77 -11.69
C THR A 85 1.84 15.37 -13.12
N GLU A 86 1.11 16.26 -13.84
CA GLU A 86 0.77 16.01 -15.26
C GLU A 86 2.00 15.87 -16.13
N ASP A 87 3.04 16.66 -15.89
CA ASP A 87 4.28 16.62 -16.67
C ASP A 87 5.05 15.33 -16.43
N ILE A 88 5.18 14.92 -15.17
CA ILE A 88 5.81 13.67 -14.78
C ILE A 88 5.03 12.47 -15.36
N PHE A 89 3.71 12.50 -15.27
CA PHE A 89 2.87 11.47 -15.84
C PHE A 89 2.98 11.41 -17.37
N ARG A 90 2.97 12.57 -18.04
CA ARG A 90 3.12 12.67 -19.50
C ARG A 90 4.49 12.17 -19.98
N ASP A 91 5.58 12.57 -19.30
CA ASP A 91 6.93 12.10 -19.62
C ASP A 91 7.04 10.58 -19.53
N LYS A 92 6.43 9.97 -18.51
CA LYS A 92 6.37 8.53 -18.36
C LYS A 92 5.57 7.85 -19.47
N MET A 93 4.41 8.40 -19.85
CA MET A 93 3.60 7.90 -20.94
C MET A 93 4.36 7.94 -22.30
N LEU A 94 5.15 8.98 -22.53
CA LEU A 94 5.99 9.12 -23.73
C LEU A 94 7.14 8.10 -23.78
N LYS A 95 7.63 7.65 -22.63
CA LYS A 95 8.64 6.59 -22.52
C LYS A 95 8.09 5.17 -22.71
N GLY A 96 6.78 5.03 -22.89
CA GLY A 96 6.18 3.87 -23.58
C GLY A 96 5.83 2.68 -22.71
N ALA A 97 5.61 2.82 -21.40
CA ALA A 97 5.33 1.59 -20.69
C ALA A 97 4.34 1.70 -19.51
N PRO A 98 3.15 1.09 -19.63
CA PRO A 98 2.32 0.77 -18.49
C PRO A 98 3.03 -0.20 -17.51
N THR A 99 4.13 -0.81 -17.94
CA THR A 99 4.87 -1.84 -17.19
C THR A 99 6.16 -1.33 -16.55
N GLU A 100 6.70 -0.19 -17.01
CA GLU A 100 7.88 0.38 -16.38
C GLU A 100 7.51 1.03 -15.04
N PRO A 101 8.21 0.69 -13.96
CA PRO A 101 7.98 1.36 -12.69
C PRO A 101 8.34 2.84 -12.79
N PHE A 102 7.63 3.64 -12.02
CA PHE A 102 8.06 4.98 -11.71
C PHE A 102 9.35 4.90 -10.91
N ASP A 103 10.20 5.87 -10.91
CA ASP A 103 11.55 5.87 -10.34
C ASP A 103 11.89 4.79 -9.29
N TYR A 104 13.18 4.38 -9.29
CA TYR A 104 13.69 3.42 -8.34
C TYR A 104 13.76 3.98 -6.92
N GLY A 105 13.28 3.21 -5.94
CA GLY A 105 13.33 3.59 -4.52
C GLY A 105 12.24 4.56 -4.10
N VAL A 106 11.11 4.59 -4.80
CA VAL A 106 9.89 5.29 -4.39
C VAL A 106 8.92 4.29 -3.76
N ASP A 107 8.54 4.52 -2.52
CA ASP A 107 7.62 3.68 -1.75
C ASP A 107 6.32 4.41 -1.39
N GLY A 108 6.18 5.69 -1.77
CA GLY A 108 4.95 6.47 -1.61
C GLY A 108 4.72 7.42 -2.75
N MET A 109 3.46 7.74 -3.04
CA MET A 109 3.06 8.68 -4.08
C MET A 109 1.88 9.52 -3.64
N VAL A 110 1.83 10.77 -4.09
CA VAL A 110 0.71 11.69 -3.89
C VAL A 110 0.34 12.36 -5.20
N THR A 111 -0.94 12.67 -5.40
CA THR A 111 -1.42 13.39 -6.58
C THR A 111 -2.77 14.06 -6.31
N ASN A 112 -3.10 15.10 -7.09
CA ASN A 112 -4.43 15.70 -7.15
C ASN A 112 -5.05 15.62 -8.55
N ILE A 113 -4.51 14.76 -9.43
CA ILE A 113 -4.96 14.63 -10.82
C ILE A 113 -6.08 13.59 -10.91
N PRO A 114 -7.31 13.96 -11.34
CA PRO A 114 -8.39 13.00 -11.52
C PRO A 114 -8.12 12.03 -12.66
N GLY A 115 -8.51 10.76 -12.47
CA GLY A 115 -8.42 9.71 -13.48
C GLY A 115 -7.05 9.03 -13.58
N ILE A 116 -6.06 9.47 -12.80
CA ILE A 116 -4.78 8.77 -12.63
C ILE A 116 -4.86 7.94 -11.35
N ALA A 117 -4.57 6.64 -11.45
CA ALA A 117 -4.47 5.75 -10.31
C ALA A 117 -3.01 5.64 -9.85
N ILE A 118 -2.78 5.82 -8.56
CA ILE A 118 -1.49 5.54 -7.91
C ILE A 118 -1.58 4.23 -7.15
N SER A 119 -0.50 3.46 -7.08
CA SER A 119 -0.52 2.10 -6.56
C SER A 119 0.69 1.76 -5.69
N VAL A 120 0.55 0.72 -4.86
CA VAL A 120 1.64 0.06 -4.12
C VAL A 120 1.41 -1.45 -4.11
N PHE A 121 2.49 -2.22 -3.94
CA PHE A 121 2.44 -3.69 -3.98
C PHE A 121 2.96 -4.27 -2.67
N ALA A 122 2.21 -5.18 -2.08
CA ALA A 122 2.56 -5.74 -0.78
C ALA A 122 2.20 -7.23 -0.67
N SER A 123 3.04 -7.94 0.06
CA SER A 123 2.75 -9.28 0.59
C SER A 123 3.27 -9.31 2.01
N ASP A 124 2.42 -8.89 2.95
CA ASP A 124 2.63 -8.66 4.38
C ASP A 124 2.95 -7.22 4.80
N CYS A 125 3.63 -6.41 3.98
CA CYS A 125 3.83 -4.99 4.27
C CYS A 125 2.50 -4.22 4.29
N VAL A 126 2.48 -3.06 4.94
CA VAL A 126 1.28 -2.25 5.17
C VAL A 126 1.04 -1.28 4.01
N PRO A 127 -0.04 -1.43 3.22
CA PRO A 127 -0.48 -0.37 2.32
C PRO A 127 -1.26 0.67 3.12
N ILE A 128 -0.93 1.96 2.95
CA ILE A 128 -1.65 3.05 3.59
C ILE A 128 -2.19 3.97 2.51
N PHE A 129 -3.48 4.26 2.59
CA PHE A 129 -4.22 5.12 1.67
C PHE A 129 -4.53 6.44 2.33
N PHE A 130 -4.48 7.53 1.58
CA PHE A 130 -4.75 8.88 2.06
C PHE A 130 -5.73 9.59 1.12
N LEU A 131 -6.67 10.32 1.70
CA LEU A 131 -7.61 11.17 0.98
C LEU A 131 -7.80 12.48 1.73
N ASP A 132 -7.47 13.58 1.09
CA ASP A 132 -7.86 14.92 1.49
C ASP A 132 -9.09 15.33 0.67
N THR A 133 -10.25 15.45 1.31
CA THR A 133 -11.52 15.79 0.65
C THR A 133 -11.60 17.25 0.29
N GLU A 134 -10.94 18.14 1.04
CA GLU A 134 -10.94 19.58 0.83
C GLU A 134 -10.03 19.98 -0.33
N LYS A 135 -8.82 19.43 -0.37
CA LYS A 135 -7.83 19.71 -1.43
C LYS A 135 -8.01 18.82 -2.65
N LYS A 136 -8.90 17.82 -2.59
CA LYS A 136 -9.08 16.80 -3.63
C LYS A 136 -7.75 16.17 -4.01
N ALA A 137 -7.01 15.71 -3.01
CA ALA A 137 -5.70 15.09 -3.16
C ALA A 137 -5.71 13.69 -2.55
N ILE A 138 -4.96 12.80 -3.16
CA ILE A 138 -4.80 11.41 -2.70
C ILE A 138 -3.33 11.07 -2.49
N GLY A 139 -3.09 10.09 -1.63
CA GLY A 139 -1.79 9.48 -1.43
C GLY A 139 -1.90 8.00 -1.21
N ILE A 140 -0.80 7.29 -1.44
CA ILE A 140 -0.65 5.89 -1.09
C ILE A 140 0.81 5.63 -0.75
N CYS A 141 1.09 4.78 0.25
CA CYS A 141 2.46 4.33 0.51
C CYS A 141 2.54 2.86 0.91
N HIS A 142 3.69 2.25 0.58
CA HIS A 142 4.12 0.91 0.98
C HIS A 142 4.94 1.01 2.27
N SER A 143 4.38 0.60 3.39
CA SER A 143 5.02 0.66 4.69
C SER A 143 5.45 -0.73 5.17
N GLY A 144 6.57 -1.25 4.64
CA GLY A 144 7.28 -2.38 5.22
C GLY A 144 7.98 -1.95 6.52
N TRP A 145 8.60 -2.87 7.29
CA TRP A 145 9.22 -2.54 8.56
C TRP A 145 10.26 -1.40 8.46
N LYS A 146 11.07 -1.37 7.39
CA LYS A 146 12.06 -0.29 7.16
C LYS A 146 11.37 1.05 6.88
N GLY A 147 10.33 1.05 6.04
CA GLY A 147 9.53 2.24 5.74
C GLY A 147 8.77 2.73 6.97
N THR A 148 8.23 1.80 7.77
CA THR A 148 7.57 2.11 9.05
C THR A 148 8.54 2.76 10.03
N ALA A 149 9.74 2.18 10.24
CA ALA A 149 10.76 2.75 11.10
C ALA A 149 11.23 4.14 10.63
N LYS A 150 11.22 4.40 9.32
CA LYS A 150 11.52 5.70 8.70
C LYS A 150 10.30 6.61 8.54
N ARG A 151 9.16 6.24 9.13
CA ARG A 151 7.92 7.03 9.20
C ARG A 151 7.32 7.39 7.85
N ILE A 152 7.33 6.49 6.86
CA ILE A 152 6.85 6.77 5.50
C ILE A 152 5.41 7.30 5.47
N GLY A 153 4.52 6.81 6.35
CA GLY A 153 3.16 7.34 6.48
C GLY A 153 3.14 8.82 6.86
N GLY A 154 3.99 9.22 7.82
CA GLY A 154 4.16 10.63 8.22
C GLY A 154 4.77 11.47 7.09
N ASN A 155 5.76 10.92 6.37
CA ASN A 155 6.37 11.60 5.22
C ASN A 155 5.36 11.80 4.08
N THR A 156 4.42 10.87 3.89
CA THR A 156 3.33 11.03 2.91
C THR A 156 2.41 12.18 3.30
N VAL A 157 2.04 12.28 4.59
CA VAL A 157 1.26 13.42 5.10
C VAL A 157 2.03 14.74 4.90
N ALA A 158 3.31 14.78 5.26
CA ALA A 158 4.16 15.96 5.06
C ALA A 158 4.22 16.38 3.59
N LYS A 159 4.34 15.41 2.67
CA LYS A 159 4.33 15.67 1.23
C LYS A 159 2.99 16.24 0.75
N MET A 160 1.85 15.74 1.26
CA MET A 160 0.53 16.30 0.96
C MET A 160 0.39 17.74 1.48
N ILE A 161 0.91 18.04 2.67
CA ILE A 161 0.93 19.41 3.22
C ILE A 161 1.77 20.33 2.34
N GLU A 162 2.99 19.92 2.04
CA GLU A 162 3.95 20.72 1.23
C GLU A 162 3.39 21.01 -0.16
N THR A 163 2.79 20.02 -0.82
CA THR A 163 2.42 20.09 -2.24
C THR A 163 1.04 20.70 -2.45
N PHE A 164 0.05 20.32 -1.64
CA PHE A 164 -1.35 20.67 -1.85
C PHE A 164 -1.91 21.63 -0.79
N GLY A 165 -1.12 21.95 0.25
CA GLY A 165 -1.60 22.72 1.40
C GLY A 165 -2.65 21.97 2.20
N SER A 166 -2.55 20.64 2.26
CA SER A 166 -3.45 19.77 3.04
C SER A 166 -3.36 20.10 4.53
N ASN A 167 -4.50 20.07 5.21
CA ASN A 167 -4.52 20.08 6.66
C ASN A 167 -4.64 18.63 7.18
N PRO A 168 -3.70 18.13 8.00
CA PRO A 168 -3.76 16.76 8.50
C PRO A 168 -5.10 16.37 9.15
N SER A 169 -5.79 17.34 9.76
CA SER A 169 -7.11 17.11 10.37
C SER A 169 -8.22 16.76 9.38
N ASP A 170 -8.02 17.08 8.09
CA ASP A 170 -8.98 16.85 7.01
C ASP A 170 -8.62 15.63 6.16
N ILE A 171 -7.42 15.04 6.41
CA ILE A 171 -7.00 13.83 5.73
C ILE A 171 -7.65 12.61 6.40
N ILE A 172 -8.23 11.76 5.55
CA ILE A 172 -8.75 10.44 5.93
C ILE A 172 -7.73 9.39 5.50
N CYS A 173 -7.37 8.49 6.40
CA CYS A 173 -6.42 7.41 6.14
C CYS A 173 -7.02 6.04 6.31
N GLY A 174 -6.55 5.12 5.48
CA GLY A 174 -6.86 3.71 5.62
C GLY A 174 -5.62 2.84 5.63
N ILE A 175 -5.47 2.03 6.67
CA ILE A 175 -4.45 0.99 6.79
C ILE A 175 -5.06 -0.30 6.25
N GLY A 176 -4.56 -0.78 5.10
CA GLY A 176 -5.10 -1.94 4.40
C GLY A 176 -4.62 -3.29 4.97
N PRO A 177 -4.99 -4.40 4.29
CA PRO A 177 -4.58 -5.74 4.67
C PRO A 177 -3.05 -5.89 4.71
N CYS A 178 -2.53 -6.41 5.82
CA CYS A 178 -1.11 -6.66 6.04
C CYS A 178 -0.94 -7.77 7.08
N ILE A 179 0.29 -8.14 7.39
CA ILE A 179 0.56 -9.13 8.42
C ILE A 179 0.15 -8.62 9.81
N CYS A 180 -0.52 -9.45 10.62
CA CYS A 180 -0.88 -9.10 11.99
C CYS A 180 0.28 -9.32 12.96
N ARG A 181 0.19 -8.71 14.16
CA ARG A 181 1.18 -8.87 15.23
C ARG A 181 1.49 -10.34 15.50
N ALA A 182 0.49 -11.19 15.67
CA ALA A 182 0.67 -12.60 16.00
C ALA A 182 1.48 -13.40 14.95
N CYS A 183 1.44 -12.99 13.69
CA CYS A 183 2.18 -13.63 12.60
C CYS A 183 3.55 -12.97 12.34
N TYR A 184 3.80 -11.76 12.86
CA TYR A 184 4.98 -10.99 12.49
C TYR A 184 6.07 -11.06 13.57
N GLU A 185 6.73 -12.23 13.64
CA GLU A 185 7.94 -12.40 14.43
C GLU A 185 9.14 -11.76 13.74
N ILE A 186 9.91 -11.00 14.51
CA ILE A 186 11.14 -10.31 14.10
C ILE A 186 12.30 -10.65 15.03
N SER A 187 13.52 -10.42 14.59
CA SER A 187 14.74 -10.56 15.38
C SER A 187 15.02 -9.33 16.25
N ALA A 188 15.92 -9.48 17.23
CA ALA A 188 16.27 -8.41 18.17
C ALA A 188 16.83 -7.15 17.47
N ASP A 189 17.66 -7.32 16.44
CA ASP A 189 18.22 -6.20 15.66
C ASP A 189 17.14 -5.32 15.02
N VAL A 190 16.07 -5.93 14.49
CA VAL A 190 14.91 -5.19 13.98
C VAL A 190 14.13 -4.56 15.13
N ALA A 191 13.92 -5.28 16.24
CA ALA A 191 13.20 -4.74 17.40
C ALA A 191 13.92 -3.54 18.00
N ASP A 192 15.25 -3.53 18.03
CA ASP A 192 16.05 -2.43 18.57
C ASP A 192 15.88 -1.16 17.72
N VAL A 193 15.77 -1.26 16.40
CA VAL A 193 15.40 -0.11 15.54
C VAL A 193 14.08 0.53 15.98
N PHE A 194 13.07 -0.29 16.31
CA PHE A 194 11.77 0.24 16.77
C PHE A 194 11.83 0.78 18.21
N LYS A 195 12.63 0.19 19.09
CA LYS A 195 12.84 0.72 20.44
C LYS A 195 13.51 2.09 20.38
N ASP A 196 14.53 2.26 19.55
CA ASP A 196 15.25 3.51 19.37
C ASP A 196 14.34 4.60 18.78
N GLU A 197 13.56 4.27 17.75
CA GLU A 197 12.70 5.22 17.05
C GLU A 197 11.45 5.63 17.86
N PHE A 198 10.83 4.68 18.58
CA PHE A 198 9.54 4.91 19.26
C PHE A 198 9.70 5.11 20.78
N GLY A 199 10.88 4.89 21.33
CA GLY A 199 11.16 5.09 22.75
C GLY A 199 10.14 4.37 23.66
N LYS A 200 9.49 5.11 24.54
CA LYS A 200 8.50 4.53 25.48
C LYS A 200 7.30 3.89 24.80
N LYS A 201 6.94 4.31 23.58
CA LYS A 201 5.82 3.72 22.83
C LYS A 201 6.17 2.35 22.26
N SER A 202 7.44 1.96 22.23
CA SER A 202 7.86 0.64 21.74
C SER A 202 7.22 -0.52 22.51
N VAL A 203 6.88 -0.34 23.78
CA VAL A 203 6.19 -1.37 24.59
C VAL A 203 4.75 -1.67 24.12
N GLU A 204 4.13 -0.74 23.39
CA GLU A 204 2.79 -0.92 22.83
C GLU A 204 2.82 -1.74 21.52
N ILE A 205 3.94 -1.63 20.79
CA ILE A 205 4.08 -2.20 19.43
C ILE A 205 4.91 -3.47 19.38
N LEU A 206 5.68 -3.78 20.44
CA LEU A 206 6.57 -4.94 20.53
C LEU A 206 6.18 -5.83 21.71
N ASP A 207 6.03 -7.14 21.47
CA ASP A 207 5.96 -8.14 22.52
C ASP A 207 7.25 -8.97 22.51
N ASP A 208 7.97 -8.99 23.63
CA ASP A 208 9.17 -9.82 23.80
C ASP A 208 8.75 -11.30 23.94
N LYS A 209 9.27 -12.14 23.06
CA LYS A 209 9.03 -13.59 23.05
C LYS A 209 10.12 -14.38 23.76
N GLY A 210 11.17 -13.69 24.23
CA GLY A 210 12.40 -14.32 24.70
C GLY A 210 13.31 -14.78 23.54
N ASN A 211 14.53 -15.15 23.91
CA ASN A 211 15.53 -15.67 22.95
C ASN A 211 15.84 -14.73 21.76
N GLY A 212 15.74 -13.41 21.98
CA GLY A 212 16.01 -12.42 20.93
C GLY A 212 14.93 -12.35 19.84
N LYS A 213 13.72 -12.83 20.12
CA LYS A 213 12.56 -12.78 19.23
C LYS A 213 11.48 -11.85 19.78
N TYR A 214 10.82 -11.12 18.88
CA TYR A 214 9.76 -10.17 19.19
C TYR A 214 8.60 -10.34 18.22
N GLN A 215 7.38 -10.01 18.68
CA GLN A 215 6.24 -9.79 17.81
C GLN A 215 6.08 -8.29 17.59
N LEU A 216 5.99 -7.86 16.33
CA LEU A 216 5.83 -6.45 15.97
C LEU A 216 4.42 -6.19 15.42
N ASP A 217 3.75 -5.17 15.95
CA ASP A 217 2.47 -4.68 15.42
C ASP A 217 2.68 -3.53 14.43
N LEU A 218 2.83 -3.87 13.14
CA LEU A 218 2.97 -2.85 12.09
C LEU A 218 1.72 -1.98 11.92
N LYS A 219 0.52 -2.54 12.14
CA LYS A 219 -0.74 -1.76 12.03
C LYS A 219 -0.79 -0.67 13.08
N LEU A 220 -0.59 -1.06 14.34
CA LEU A 220 -0.57 -0.11 15.45
C LEU A 220 0.55 0.92 15.29
N THR A 221 1.74 0.49 14.89
CA THR A 221 2.87 1.38 14.66
C THR A 221 2.54 2.45 13.62
N ASN A 222 1.98 2.06 12.48
CA ASN A 222 1.57 3.01 11.45
C ASN A 222 0.43 3.92 11.92
N LYS A 223 -0.54 3.42 12.70
CA LYS A 223 -1.57 4.25 13.32
C LYS A 223 -0.97 5.33 14.21
N ILE A 224 0.00 4.99 15.06
CA ILE A 224 0.73 5.94 15.91
C ILE A 224 1.42 7.01 15.06
N ILE A 225 2.12 6.61 13.99
CA ILE A 225 2.81 7.52 13.07
C ILE A 225 1.83 8.53 12.44
N LEU A 226 0.66 8.06 11.99
CA LEU A 226 -0.36 8.92 11.38
C LEU A 226 -0.95 9.91 12.38
N GLN A 227 -1.18 9.49 13.62
CA GLN A 227 -1.63 10.37 14.71
C GLN A 227 -0.58 11.44 15.06
N GLU A 228 0.69 11.06 15.13
CA GLU A 228 1.80 11.99 15.35
C GLU A 228 1.98 12.98 14.18
N ALA A 229 1.60 12.59 12.96
CA ALA A 229 1.54 13.47 11.79
C ALA A 229 0.34 14.43 11.81
N GLY A 230 -0.52 14.38 12.84
CA GLY A 230 -1.64 15.28 13.04
C GLY A 230 -2.99 14.79 12.50
N ILE A 231 -3.07 13.54 12.00
CA ILE A 231 -4.35 12.97 11.56
C ILE A 231 -5.20 12.61 12.78
N LYS A 232 -6.47 13.01 12.76
CA LYS A 232 -7.40 12.69 13.85
C LYS A 232 -7.65 11.19 13.93
N SER A 233 -7.77 10.66 15.15
CA SER A 233 -7.98 9.22 15.37
C SER A 233 -9.23 8.67 14.67
N GLU A 234 -10.30 9.45 14.62
CA GLU A 234 -11.55 9.11 13.94
C GLU A 234 -11.43 9.06 12.40
N ASN A 235 -10.37 9.66 11.85
CA ASN A 235 -10.06 9.65 10.42
C ASN A 235 -9.10 8.51 10.03
N ILE A 236 -8.66 7.67 10.99
CA ILE A 236 -7.76 6.55 10.71
C ILE A 236 -8.54 5.23 10.80
N PHE A 237 -8.80 4.63 9.66
CA PHE A 237 -9.47 3.34 9.55
C PHE A 237 -8.43 2.22 9.43
N VAL A 238 -8.50 1.23 10.32
CA VAL A 238 -7.57 0.11 10.34
C VAL A 238 -8.29 -1.17 9.92
N GLY A 239 -7.86 -1.75 8.79
CA GLY A 239 -8.37 -3.05 8.36
C GLY A 239 -7.92 -4.17 9.30
N ASP A 240 -8.81 -5.11 9.58
CA ASP A 240 -8.58 -6.26 10.47
C ASP A 240 -7.96 -7.48 9.77
N VAL A 241 -7.95 -7.50 8.43
CA VAL A 241 -7.50 -8.63 7.64
C VAL A 241 -5.98 -8.80 7.70
N CYS A 242 -5.55 -10.02 8.07
CA CYS A 242 -4.14 -10.42 8.05
C CYS A 242 -3.83 -11.21 6.78
N THR A 243 -2.80 -10.81 6.04
CA THR A 243 -2.35 -11.50 4.82
C THR A 243 -1.85 -12.91 5.09
N CYS A 244 -1.12 -13.11 6.17
CA CYS A 244 -0.56 -14.40 6.56
C CYS A 244 -1.65 -15.38 7.02
N CYS A 245 -2.59 -14.94 7.86
CA CYS A 245 -3.72 -15.77 8.30
C CYS A 245 -4.67 -16.13 7.17
N ASN A 246 -4.73 -15.32 6.11
CA ASN A 246 -5.63 -15.50 4.98
C ASN A 246 -4.85 -15.75 3.66
N SER A 247 -3.79 -16.56 3.73
CA SER A 247 -2.91 -16.84 2.59
C SER A 247 -3.60 -17.54 1.40
N GLU A 248 -4.76 -18.13 1.61
CA GLU A 248 -5.63 -18.68 0.56
C GLU A 248 -6.22 -17.54 -0.32
N MET A 249 -6.47 -16.36 0.26
CA MET A 249 -7.09 -15.23 -0.41
C MET A 249 -6.10 -14.12 -0.78
N LEU A 250 -4.96 -14.05 -0.09
CA LEU A 250 -3.96 -12.99 -0.22
C LEU A 250 -2.57 -13.61 -0.36
N PHE A 251 -1.71 -12.97 -1.16
CA PHE A 251 -0.30 -13.34 -1.14
C PHE A 251 0.33 -12.90 0.18
N SER A 252 1.10 -13.79 0.79
CA SER A 252 1.85 -13.54 2.02
C SER A 252 3.26 -14.07 1.88
N HIS A 253 4.24 -13.23 2.15
CA HIS A 253 5.66 -13.59 2.17
C HIS A 253 5.94 -14.56 3.32
N ARG A 254 5.41 -14.29 4.51
CA ARG A 254 5.60 -15.07 5.73
C ARG A 254 4.99 -16.47 5.60
N ALA A 255 3.77 -16.56 5.09
CA ALA A 255 3.07 -17.85 4.97
C ALA A 255 3.71 -18.80 3.94
N THR A 256 4.49 -18.29 3.00
CA THR A 256 5.04 -19.07 1.89
C THR A 256 6.56 -19.05 1.78
N ASP A 257 7.27 -18.57 2.82
CA ASP A 257 8.73 -18.40 2.81
C ASP A 257 9.25 -17.70 1.56
N GLY A 258 8.55 -16.60 1.18
CA GLY A 258 8.92 -15.77 0.03
C GLY A 258 8.46 -16.29 -1.34
N ARG A 259 7.89 -17.49 -1.45
CA ARG A 259 7.42 -18.09 -2.71
C ARG A 259 5.99 -17.66 -3.04
N ARG A 260 5.84 -16.43 -3.56
CA ARG A 260 4.52 -15.78 -3.70
C ARG A 260 4.48 -14.78 -4.84
N GLY A 261 3.29 -14.37 -5.24
CA GLY A 261 3.04 -13.15 -5.99
C GLY A 261 2.89 -11.92 -5.08
N ASN A 262 2.47 -10.78 -5.63
CA ASN A 262 2.13 -9.56 -4.88
C ASN A 262 0.65 -9.21 -5.03
N ASN A 263 0.04 -8.79 -3.91
CA ASN A 263 -1.20 -8.04 -3.92
C ASN A 263 -0.91 -6.57 -4.27
N GLY A 264 -1.92 -5.82 -4.71
CA GLY A 264 -1.79 -4.40 -5.01
C GLY A 264 -2.84 -3.55 -4.31
N GLY A 265 -2.41 -2.40 -3.78
CA GLY A 265 -3.27 -1.32 -3.33
C GLY A 265 -3.34 -0.23 -4.40
N PHE A 266 -4.52 0.32 -4.67
CA PHE A 266 -4.75 1.32 -5.70
C PHE A 266 -5.74 2.37 -5.23
N ILE A 267 -5.47 3.63 -5.56
CA ILE A 267 -6.40 4.74 -5.31
C ILE A 267 -6.36 5.72 -6.47
N MET A 268 -7.53 6.26 -6.85
CA MET A 268 -7.72 7.19 -7.95
C MET A 268 -8.80 8.20 -7.61
N LEU A 269 -8.55 9.49 -7.84
CA LEU A 269 -9.59 10.51 -7.86
C LEU A 269 -10.50 10.30 -9.07
N LYS A 270 -11.82 10.30 -8.85
CA LYS A 270 -12.79 10.28 -9.95
C LYS A 270 -12.83 11.63 -10.65
N LYS A 271 -13.18 11.60 -11.94
CA LYS A 271 -13.44 12.82 -12.73
C LYS A 271 -14.74 13.47 -12.36
#